data_fb0ae44d273c53634e5e5fe99c1b0b5c
#
_entry.id   fb0ae44d273c53634e5e5fe99c1b0b5c
#
_cell.length_a   1.000
_cell.length_b   1.000
_cell.length_c   1.000
_cell.angle_alpha   90.00
_cell.angle_beta   90.00
_cell.angle_gamma   90.00
#
_symmetry.space_group_name_H-M   'P 1'
#
loop_
_entity.id
_entity.type
_entity.pdbx_description
1 polymer ?
#
loop_
_entity_poly.entity_id
_entity_poly.type
_entity_poly.pdbx_seq_one_letter_code
_entity_poly.pdbx_strand_id
1 'polypeptide(L)'
;MIPDVVPVDDDQVDIQVTVEEKSSGQANMNMGFSQAYGVTGGGGFSLPNFRGKGQHLALSFEVGAANYNNTYFGSSYKPQKRERATISFTDPMFNDTNNLLSGSLFYSFSGRSSQYYAPLDMVTKGGSVRWGRRFKWPDDYFRGSWSFTAHQRVYEADNEEQLQLYTGGLSKTVGVSITQSLSRDSRDHPEFPTIGSLMAISSSISGGPLGGNEDFHKHVLNLEWYTPTVWKFVLMSSVKIGGIKTLKSNDGERSLVPFNERFIMGGSGMVYGNPLRGYEDNKIGPLTTSGGPFGGNALIKVTSEFRIPFSENPVVYGMLFAEMGNVWIESHLQEKFNLARIGPLDLKRSAGVGIRFFMPMIGKLGFDFGYGFDDINGDGQPFGWKSSITIGQQF
;
A
#
# COMPACT_ATOMS: atom_id res chain seq x y z
N MET A 1 -20.63 1.99 28.68
CA MET A 1 -22.02 1.54 28.60
C MET A 1 -22.15 0.37 29.55
N ILE A 2 -22.89 0.51 30.64
CA ILE A 2 -23.13 -0.56 31.61
C ILE A 2 -24.64 -0.80 31.57
N PRO A 3 -25.11 -1.93 31.07
CA PRO A 3 -26.52 -2.27 31.13
C PRO A 3 -26.90 -2.66 32.58
N ASP A 4 -27.93 -2.05 33.11
CA ASP A 4 -28.54 -2.44 34.36
C ASP A 4 -29.85 -3.15 34.06
N VAL A 5 -30.04 -4.30 34.67
CA VAL A 5 -31.24 -5.13 34.45
C VAL A 5 -32.19 -4.94 35.64
N VAL A 6 -33.27 -4.24 35.41
CA VAL A 6 -34.29 -3.96 36.43
C VAL A 6 -35.47 -4.93 36.23
N PRO A 7 -35.75 -5.83 37.17
CA PRO A 7 -36.93 -6.67 37.10
C PRO A 7 -38.19 -5.82 37.18
N VAL A 8 -39.13 -6.03 36.26
CA VAL A 8 -40.41 -5.32 36.22
C VAL A 8 -41.55 -6.24 36.68
N ASP A 9 -41.46 -7.53 36.33
CA ASP A 9 -42.42 -8.57 36.69
C ASP A 9 -41.73 -9.93 36.71
N ASP A 10 -42.42 -10.99 37.11
CA ASP A 10 -41.86 -12.35 37.19
C ASP A 10 -41.28 -12.87 35.88
N ASP A 11 -41.77 -12.36 34.71
CA ASP A 11 -41.39 -12.78 33.38
C ASP A 11 -40.79 -11.63 32.53
N GLN A 12 -40.60 -10.42 33.08
CA GLN A 12 -40.14 -9.25 32.31
C GLN A 12 -39.04 -8.48 33.03
N VAL A 13 -38.06 -8.07 32.26
CA VAL A 13 -36.95 -7.21 32.72
C VAL A 13 -36.82 -6.00 31.82
N ASP A 14 -36.61 -4.84 32.42
CA ASP A 14 -36.18 -3.64 31.71
C ASP A 14 -34.67 -3.60 31.67
N ILE A 15 -34.10 -3.34 30.49
CA ILE A 15 -32.68 -3.10 30.34
C ILE A 15 -32.47 -1.58 30.30
N GLN A 16 -31.95 -1.03 31.38
CA GLN A 16 -31.64 0.37 31.48
C GLN A 16 -30.17 0.60 31.03
N VAL A 17 -29.99 1.34 29.97
CA VAL A 17 -28.67 1.65 29.43
C VAL A 17 -28.35 3.11 29.73
N THR A 18 -27.44 3.35 30.67
CA THR A 18 -26.94 4.70 30.95
C THR A 18 -25.86 5.08 29.94
N VAL A 19 -26.09 6.16 29.20
CA VAL A 19 -25.19 6.68 28.16
C VAL A 19 -24.67 8.03 28.60
N GLU A 20 -23.36 8.16 28.63
CA GLU A 20 -22.69 9.44 28.87
C GLU A 20 -22.14 9.95 27.52
N GLU A 21 -22.54 11.14 27.12
CA GLU A 21 -21.99 11.79 25.92
C GLU A 21 -20.58 12.31 26.19
N LYS A 22 -19.61 11.80 25.41
CA LYS A 22 -18.24 12.32 25.41
C LYS A 22 -17.97 13.08 24.11
N SER A 23 -17.11 14.10 24.21
CA SER A 23 -16.61 14.79 23.02
C SER A 23 -16.01 13.75 22.05
N SER A 24 -16.55 13.66 20.85
CA SER A 24 -16.14 12.70 19.84
C SER A 24 -14.94 13.15 18.99
N GLY A 25 -14.53 14.44 19.13
CA GLY A 25 -13.37 14.97 18.41
C GLY A 25 -12.07 14.30 18.88
N GLN A 26 -11.29 13.80 17.93
CA GLN A 26 -9.99 13.18 18.18
C GLN A 26 -8.92 13.90 17.39
N ALA A 27 -7.82 14.24 18.07
CA ALA A 27 -6.58 14.68 17.44
C ALA A 27 -5.55 13.56 17.59
N ASN A 28 -4.89 13.24 16.51
CA ASN A 28 -3.81 12.26 16.50
C ASN A 28 -2.53 12.89 15.95
N MET A 29 -1.40 12.40 16.44
CA MET A 29 -0.09 12.68 15.89
C MET A 29 0.62 11.35 15.69
N ASN A 30 1.33 11.24 14.58
CA ASN A 30 2.14 10.09 14.27
C ASN A 30 3.56 10.51 13.90
N MET A 31 4.50 9.64 14.16
CA MET A 31 5.89 9.78 13.74
C MET A 31 6.35 8.41 13.25
N GLY A 32 7.11 8.41 12.18
CA GLY A 32 7.68 7.20 11.60
C GLY A 32 9.07 7.45 11.10
N PHE A 33 9.78 6.38 10.79
CA PHE A 33 11.06 6.41 10.10
C PHE A 33 11.05 5.40 8.97
N SER A 34 11.52 5.83 7.83
CA SER A 34 11.82 4.91 6.73
C SER A 34 13.16 5.27 6.09
N GLN A 35 13.80 4.27 5.51
CA GLN A 35 15.10 4.48 4.85
C GLN A 35 14.99 5.47 3.66
N ALA A 36 13.83 5.54 3.01
CA ALA A 36 13.63 6.40 1.86
C ALA A 36 13.18 7.82 2.19
N TYR A 37 12.35 7.98 3.20
CA TYR A 37 11.81 9.30 3.58
C TYR A 37 12.50 9.90 4.80
N GLY A 38 13.39 9.13 5.46
CA GLY A 38 13.93 9.52 6.74
C GLY A 38 12.85 9.54 7.83
N VAL A 39 12.90 10.54 8.68
CA VAL A 39 11.85 10.78 9.68
C VAL A 39 10.63 11.39 9.00
N THR A 40 9.48 10.75 9.19
CA THR A 40 8.19 11.27 8.76
C THR A 40 7.37 11.65 9.99
N GLY A 41 6.62 12.71 9.88
CA GLY A 41 5.70 13.14 10.91
C GLY A 41 4.36 13.53 10.29
N GLY A 42 3.31 13.33 11.02
CA GLY A 42 1.99 13.71 10.57
C GLY A 42 1.02 13.88 11.71
N GLY A 43 -0.16 14.31 11.37
CA GLY A 43 -1.22 14.43 12.33
C GLY A 43 -2.57 14.56 11.63
N GLY A 44 -3.59 14.53 12.45
CA GLY A 44 -4.92 14.66 11.94
C GLY A 44 -5.91 15.04 13.00
N PHE A 45 -7.03 15.51 12.53
CA PHE A 45 -8.20 15.78 13.34
C PHE A 45 -9.38 15.00 12.77
N SER A 46 -10.12 14.34 13.62
CA SER A 46 -11.29 13.59 13.20
C SER A 46 -12.49 13.81 14.10
N LEU A 47 -13.65 13.88 13.49
CA LEU A 47 -14.96 14.01 14.13
C LEU A 47 -15.79 12.76 13.72
N PRO A 48 -15.76 11.67 14.51
CA PRO A 48 -16.41 10.41 14.14
C PRO A 48 -17.94 10.44 14.24
N ASN A 49 -18.52 11.43 14.89
CA ASN A 49 -19.97 11.61 14.97
C ASN A 49 -20.36 13.02 14.54
N PHE A 50 -19.93 13.42 13.35
CA PHE A 50 -20.23 14.73 12.79
C PHE A 50 -21.75 14.92 12.66
N ARG A 51 -22.26 16.03 13.21
CA ARG A 51 -23.69 16.35 13.29
C ARG A 51 -24.55 15.33 14.06
N GLY A 52 -23.95 14.47 14.88
CA GLY A 52 -24.70 13.46 15.64
C GLY A 52 -25.29 12.31 14.78
N LYS A 53 -24.86 12.18 13.51
CA LYS A 53 -25.41 11.19 12.56
C LYS A 53 -24.46 10.00 12.30
N GLY A 54 -23.44 9.80 13.14
CA GLY A 54 -22.43 8.77 12.91
C GLY A 54 -21.53 9.03 11.69
N GLN A 55 -21.66 10.19 11.06
CA GLN A 55 -20.82 10.61 9.94
C GLN A 55 -19.42 10.96 10.44
N HIS A 56 -18.42 10.68 9.61
CA HIS A 56 -17.02 10.89 9.96
C HIS A 56 -16.41 11.98 9.06
N LEU A 57 -15.94 13.06 9.67
CA LEU A 57 -15.17 14.09 9.00
C LEU A 57 -13.73 14.01 9.49
N ALA A 58 -12.76 13.93 8.58
CA ALA A 58 -11.35 13.85 8.94
C ALA A 58 -10.50 14.79 8.08
N LEU A 59 -9.49 15.37 8.72
CA LEU A 59 -8.40 16.11 8.11
C LEU A 59 -7.09 15.43 8.54
N SER A 60 -6.23 15.10 7.58
CA SER A 60 -4.91 14.53 7.85
C SER A 60 -3.84 15.25 7.07
N PHE A 61 -2.65 15.33 7.65
CA PHE A 61 -1.44 15.81 6.99
C PHE A 61 -0.25 14.95 7.37
N GLU A 62 0.68 14.81 6.44
CA GLU A 62 1.92 14.04 6.61
C GLU A 62 3.05 14.79 5.92
N VAL A 63 4.20 14.86 6.56
CA VAL A 63 5.42 15.48 6.04
C VAL A 63 6.59 14.54 6.29
N GLY A 64 7.36 14.25 5.24
CA GLY A 64 8.64 13.55 5.32
C GLY A 64 9.79 14.54 5.24
N ALA A 65 10.76 14.43 6.15
CA ALA A 65 11.89 15.36 6.25
C ALA A 65 12.92 15.13 5.14
N ALA A 66 13.07 16.10 4.26
CA ALA A 66 13.97 16.06 3.12
C ALA A 66 15.45 16.40 3.41
N ASN A 67 15.78 16.90 4.60
CA ASN A 67 17.05 17.58 4.88
C ASN A 67 17.96 16.86 5.88
N TYR A 68 17.92 15.54 5.95
CA TYR A 68 18.82 14.80 6.81
C TYR A 68 20.01 14.27 5.97
N ASN A 69 21.15 14.94 6.07
CA ASN A 69 22.42 14.38 5.60
C ASN A 69 22.80 13.26 6.59
N ASN A 70 22.41 12.03 6.29
CA ASN A 70 22.66 10.90 7.16
C ASN A 70 24.07 10.36 6.92
N THR A 71 25.06 11.02 7.53
CA THR A 71 26.45 10.58 7.56
C THR A 71 26.67 9.36 8.49
N TYR A 72 25.67 9.02 9.32
CA TYR A 72 25.79 7.98 10.36
C TYR A 72 25.70 6.55 9.83
N PHE A 73 25.16 6.32 8.63
CA PHE A 73 25.05 4.98 8.03
C PHE A 73 25.90 4.78 6.77
N GLY A 74 26.91 5.62 6.55
CA GLY A 74 27.95 5.39 5.52
C GLY A 74 27.51 5.58 4.08
N SER A 75 26.32 6.10 3.81
CA SER A 75 25.87 6.43 2.46
C SER A 75 25.44 7.90 2.37
N SER A 76 25.93 8.61 1.34
CA SER A 76 25.50 9.98 1.00
C SER A 76 24.07 9.96 0.45
N TYR A 77 23.12 9.68 1.34
CA TYR A 77 21.74 9.48 0.99
C TYR A 77 20.91 10.74 1.30
N LYS A 78 20.22 11.27 0.28
CA LYS A 78 19.22 12.34 0.46
C LYS A 78 17.85 11.73 0.54
N PRO A 79 17.16 11.78 1.68
CA PRO A 79 15.79 11.27 1.79
C PRO A 79 14.86 12.06 0.86
N GLN A 80 13.86 11.37 0.34
CA GLN A 80 12.86 11.95 -0.54
C GLN A 80 11.91 12.86 0.24
N LYS A 81 11.77 14.11 -0.18
CA LYS A 81 10.76 15.01 0.38
C LYS A 81 9.35 14.46 0.06
N ARG A 82 8.48 14.42 1.05
CA ARG A 82 7.09 14.02 0.88
C ARG A 82 6.18 14.93 1.70
N GLU A 83 5.08 15.32 1.08
CA GLU A 83 4.01 16.05 1.75
C GLU A 83 2.68 15.46 1.29
N ARG A 84 1.75 15.33 2.22
CA ARG A 84 0.37 14.91 1.91
C ARG A 84 -0.60 15.65 2.80
N ALA A 85 -1.71 16.07 2.23
CA ALA A 85 -2.85 16.59 2.96
C ALA A 85 -4.13 15.97 2.38
N THR A 86 -5.05 15.56 3.24
CA THR A 86 -6.31 14.96 2.83
C THR A 86 -7.42 15.45 3.74
N ILE A 87 -8.54 15.86 3.14
CA ILE A 87 -9.81 16.06 3.82
C ILE A 87 -10.79 15.00 3.32
N SER A 88 -11.48 14.35 4.22
CA SER A 88 -12.43 13.29 3.87
C SER A 88 -13.70 13.38 4.72
N PHE A 89 -14.80 13.05 4.07
CA PHE A 89 -16.11 12.88 4.70
C PHE A 89 -16.61 11.48 4.37
N THR A 90 -17.10 10.76 5.37
CA THR A 90 -17.63 9.40 5.22
C THR A 90 -18.95 9.28 5.97
N ASP A 91 -19.95 8.82 5.27
CA ASP A 91 -21.23 8.39 5.82
C ASP A 91 -21.28 6.85 5.78
N PRO A 92 -21.16 6.17 6.93
CA PRO A 92 -21.09 4.70 6.97
C PRO A 92 -22.44 4.03 6.72
N MET A 93 -23.54 4.76 6.87
CA MET A 93 -24.91 4.27 6.71
C MET A 93 -25.75 5.22 5.82
N PHE A 94 -25.21 5.51 4.64
CA PHE A 94 -25.82 6.44 3.73
C PHE A 94 -27.30 6.12 3.48
N ASN A 95 -28.16 7.11 3.74
CA ASN A 95 -29.61 7.00 3.64
C ASN A 95 -30.18 5.84 4.49
N ASP A 96 -29.65 5.67 5.73
CA ASP A 96 -30.05 4.63 6.69
C ASP A 96 -29.97 3.20 6.13
N THR A 97 -29.08 3.01 5.16
CA THR A 97 -28.83 1.70 4.54
C THR A 97 -27.42 1.20 4.91
N ASN A 98 -27.17 -0.08 4.66
CA ASN A 98 -25.87 -0.71 4.86
C ASN A 98 -24.85 -0.34 3.73
N ASN A 99 -24.95 0.90 3.25
CA ASN A 99 -24.07 1.44 2.21
C ASN A 99 -23.21 2.55 2.81
N LEU A 100 -21.93 2.49 2.53
CA LEU A 100 -20.98 3.54 2.85
C LEU A 100 -20.86 4.49 1.65
N LEU A 101 -20.92 5.79 1.91
CA LEU A 101 -20.57 6.82 0.94
C LEU A 101 -19.45 7.68 1.51
N SER A 102 -18.38 7.87 0.74
CA SER A 102 -17.26 8.70 1.15
C SER A 102 -16.85 9.63 0.01
N GLY A 103 -16.47 10.86 0.38
CA GLY A 103 -15.83 11.82 -0.50
C GLY A 103 -14.51 12.28 0.09
N SER A 104 -13.49 12.49 -0.74
CA SER A 104 -12.21 13.03 -0.29
C SER A 104 -11.60 13.98 -1.31
N LEU A 105 -10.88 14.97 -0.79
CA LEU A 105 -9.97 15.82 -1.57
C LEU A 105 -8.56 15.62 -1.03
N PHE A 106 -7.60 15.54 -1.93
CA PHE A 106 -6.22 15.27 -1.54
C PHE A 106 -5.22 16.10 -2.34
N TYR A 107 -4.13 16.39 -1.68
CA TYR A 107 -2.91 16.99 -2.22
C TYR A 107 -1.73 16.12 -1.79
N SER A 108 -0.80 15.86 -2.68
CA SER A 108 0.47 15.24 -2.34
C SER A 108 1.61 15.80 -3.17
N PHE A 109 2.76 15.98 -2.52
CA PHE A 109 4.03 16.26 -3.15
C PHE A 109 4.99 15.09 -2.87
N SER A 110 5.70 14.65 -3.90
CA SER A 110 6.72 13.61 -3.84
C SER A 110 7.97 14.12 -4.53
N GLY A 111 9.02 14.34 -3.78
CA GLY A 111 10.28 14.89 -4.30
C GLY A 111 11.10 13.84 -5.05
N ARG A 112 12.15 14.29 -5.73
CA ARG A 112 13.05 13.48 -6.55
C ARG A 112 13.76 12.40 -5.74
N SER A 113 13.85 11.20 -6.28
CA SER A 113 14.62 10.12 -5.70
C SER A 113 15.04 9.11 -6.78
N SER A 114 16.21 9.31 -7.35
CA SER A 114 16.76 8.40 -8.36
C SER A 114 17.03 6.98 -7.84
N GLN A 115 17.21 6.83 -6.54
CA GLN A 115 17.55 5.55 -5.92
C GLN A 115 16.31 4.72 -5.57
N TYR A 116 15.24 5.37 -5.09
CA TYR A 116 14.11 4.64 -4.54
C TYR A 116 12.85 4.69 -5.39
N TYR A 117 12.72 5.70 -6.26
CA TYR A 117 11.50 5.85 -7.03
C TYR A 117 11.76 6.44 -8.42
N ALA A 118 11.72 7.75 -8.59
CA ALA A 118 12.01 8.43 -9.85
C ALA A 118 12.69 9.77 -9.60
N PRO A 119 13.58 10.21 -10.52
CA PRO A 119 14.28 11.48 -10.38
C PRO A 119 13.40 12.66 -10.79
N LEU A 120 12.12 12.65 -10.41
CA LEU A 120 11.12 13.65 -10.73
C LEU A 120 10.47 14.18 -9.46
N ASP A 121 10.21 15.46 -9.40
CA ASP A 121 9.25 16.02 -8.49
C ASP A 121 7.83 15.81 -9.03
N MET A 122 6.91 15.36 -8.19
CA MET A 122 5.54 15.10 -8.58
C MET A 122 4.57 15.74 -7.59
N VAL A 123 3.71 16.61 -8.12
CA VAL A 123 2.55 17.17 -7.39
C VAL A 123 1.30 16.49 -7.89
N THR A 124 0.52 15.91 -6.99
CA THR A 124 -0.79 15.34 -7.31
C THR A 124 -1.88 16.07 -6.54
N LYS A 125 -2.93 16.50 -7.24
CA LYS A 125 -4.12 17.11 -6.66
C LYS A 125 -5.34 16.39 -7.22
N GLY A 126 -6.31 16.10 -6.36
CA GLY A 126 -7.49 15.39 -6.84
C GLY A 126 -8.58 15.22 -5.81
N GLY A 127 -9.61 14.52 -6.24
CA GLY A 127 -10.70 14.12 -5.40
C GLY A 127 -11.24 12.75 -5.77
N SER A 128 -11.89 12.10 -4.82
CA SER A 128 -12.54 10.82 -5.06
C SER A 128 -13.88 10.75 -4.36
N VAL A 129 -14.80 9.99 -4.96
CA VAL A 129 -16.05 9.57 -4.36
C VAL A 129 -16.06 8.07 -4.35
N ARG A 130 -16.37 7.49 -3.20
CA ARG A 130 -16.39 6.04 -3.01
C ARG A 130 -17.74 5.61 -2.45
N TRP A 131 -18.33 4.63 -3.07
CA TRP A 131 -19.46 3.89 -2.56
C TRP A 131 -19.01 2.49 -2.15
N GLY A 132 -19.45 2.00 -0.98
CA GLY A 132 -19.09 0.71 -0.45
C GLY A 132 -20.30 -0.03 0.11
N ARG A 133 -20.27 -1.36 0.05
CA ARG A 133 -21.33 -2.22 0.58
C ARG A 133 -20.75 -3.51 1.13
N ARG A 134 -21.28 -3.95 2.27
CA ARG A 134 -21.12 -5.31 2.78
C ARG A 134 -22.21 -6.20 2.21
N PHE A 135 -21.83 -7.32 1.64
CA PHE A 135 -22.77 -8.31 1.12
C PHE A 135 -23.12 -9.32 2.20
N LYS A 136 -24.35 -9.85 2.14
CA LYS A 136 -24.81 -10.92 3.01
C LYS A 136 -24.71 -12.29 2.34
N TRP A 137 -24.50 -12.31 1.04
CA TRP A 137 -24.38 -13.52 0.23
C TRP A 137 -23.09 -13.44 -0.62
N PRO A 138 -22.33 -14.52 -0.77
CA PRO A 138 -22.53 -15.89 -0.25
C PRO A 138 -22.29 -16.05 1.26
N ASP A 139 -21.56 -15.14 1.90
CA ASP A 139 -21.36 -15.06 3.34
C ASP A 139 -21.17 -13.61 3.79
N ASP A 140 -21.13 -13.36 5.11
CA ASP A 140 -21.00 -12.01 5.69
C ASP A 140 -19.60 -11.40 5.60
N TYR A 141 -18.63 -12.12 5.03
CA TYR A 141 -17.25 -11.66 4.91
C TYR A 141 -17.00 -10.84 3.63
N PHE A 142 -17.94 -10.86 2.68
CA PHE A 142 -17.80 -10.16 1.41
C PHE A 142 -18.07 -8.67 1.53
N ARG A 143 -17.15 -7.89 0.94
CA ARG A 143 -17.27 -6.42 0.81
C ARG A 143 -16.96 -6.01 -0.61
N GLY A 144 -17.72 -5.06 -1.13
CA GLY A 144 -17.46 -4.41 -2.41
C GLY A 144 -17.37 -2.92 -2.25
N SER A 145 -16.51 -2.29 -3.04
CA SER A 145 -16.47 -0.83 -3.14
C SER A 145 -16.15 -0.41 -4.56
N TRP A 146 -16.72 0.72 -4.94
CA TRP A 146 -16.51 1.39 -6.23
C TRP A 146 -16.10 2.82 -5.95
N SER A 147 -14.99 3.24 -6.51
CA SER A 147 -14.51 4.61 -6.37
C SER A 147 -14.33 5.26 -7.74
N PHE A 148 -14.83 6.47 -7.85
CA PHE A 148 -14.53 7.38 -8.95
C PHE A 148 -13.46 8.36 -8.45
N THR A 149 -12.36 8.50 -9.18
CA THR A 149 -11.25 9.39 -8.81
C THR A 149 -10.87 10.25 -10.01
N ALA A 150 -10.78 11.55 -9.78
CA ALA A 150 -10.24 12.49 -10.74
C ALA A 150 -9.04 13.21 -10.12
N HIS A 151 -7.90 13.26 -10.83
CA HIS A 151 -6.70 13.90 -10.34
C HIS A 151 -5.90 14.53 -11.47
N GLN A 152 -5.07 15.49 -11.09
CA GLN A 152 -4.06 16.10 -11.93
C GLN A 152 -2.70 15.85 -11.30
N ARG A 153 -1.75 15.44 -12.14
CA ARG A 153 -0.32 15.31 -11.76
C ARG A 153 0.50 16.29 -12.56
N VAL A 154 1.44 16.94 -11.89
CA VAL A 154 2.44 17.82 -12.51
C VAL A 154 3.81 17.26 -12.16
N TYR A 155 4.66 17.11 -13.17
CA TYR A 155 5.98 16.53 -13.05
C TYR A 155 7.04 17.59 -13.38
N GLU A 156 8.10 17.60 -12.60
CA GLU A 156 9.27 18.44 -12.83
C GLU A 156 10.54 17.58 -12.80
N ALA A 157 11.33 17.64 -13.87
CA ALA A 157 12.56 16.88 -14.07
C ALA A 157 13.75 17.84 -14.25
N ASP A 158 14.97 17.33 -14.06
CA ASP A 158 16.19 18.12 -14.33
C ASP A 158 16.45 18.27 -15.83
N ASN A 159 15.96 17.32 -16.63
CA ASN A 159 16.12 17.33 -18.08
C ASN A 159 14.96 16.62 -18.80
N GLU A 160 14.84 16.88 -20.10
CA GLU A 160 13.79 16.31 -20.94
C GLU A 160 13.91 14.78 -21.09
N GLU A 161 15.12 14.23 -21.04
CA GLU A 161 15.36 12.80 -21.14
C GLU A 161 14.71 12.04 -19.98
N GLN A 162 14.83 12.54 -18.75
CA GLN A 162 14.16 11.97 -17.59
C GLN A 162 12.64 12.07 -17.73
N LEU A 163 12.12 13.21 -18.20
CA LEU A 163 10.70 13.37 -18.42
C LEU A 163 10.19 12.37 -19.47
N GLN A 164 10.93 12.21 -20.57
CA GLN A 164 10.61 11.23 -21.62
C GLN A 164 10.61 9.81 -21.10
N LEU A 165 11.59 9.44 -20.29
CA LEU A 165 11.74 8.09 -19.73
C LEU A 165 10.59 7.68 -18.80
N TYR A 166 10.16 8.59 -17.91
CA TYR A 166 9.19 8.26 -16.87
C TYR A 166 7.74 8.61 -17.23
N THR A 167 7.54 9.70 -17.99
CA THR A 167 6.20 10.22 -18.29
C THR A 167 5.86 10.25 -19.79
N GLY A 168 6.79 9.81 -20.66
CA GLY A 168 6.61 9.94 -22.11
C GLY A 168 6.72 11.39 -22.60
N GLY A 169 7.43 12.27 -21.87
CA GLY A 169 7.60 13.69 -22.21
C GLY A 169 6.48 14.59 -21.67
N LEU A 170 5.52 14.06 -20.93
CA LEU A 170 4.42 14.85 -20.38
C LEU A 170 4.84 15.49 -19.05
N SER A 171 4.79 16.81 -18.96
CA SER A 171 4.97 17.57 -17.71
C SER A 171 3.71 17.63 -16.86
N LYS A 172 2.57 17.27 -17.44
CA LYS A 172 1.27 17.29 -16.78
C LYS A 172 0.38 16.18 -17.29
N THR A 173 -0.27 15.46 -16.39
CA THR A 173 -1.28 14.46 -16.71
C THR A 173 -2.59 14.71 -15.94
N VAL A 174 -3.68 14.24 -16.51
CA VAL A 174 -5.00 14.22 -15.88
C VAL A 174 -5.51 12.79 -15.95
N GLY A 175 -5.74 12.20 -14.78
CA GLY A 175 -6.30 10.86 -14.65
C GLY A 175 -7.74 10.93 -14.17
N VAL A 176 -8.63 10.23 -14.86
CA VAL A 176 -10.01 9.99 -14.44
C VAL A 176 -10.23 8.49 -14.44
N SER A 177 -10.52 7.92 -13.28
CA SER A 177 -10.56 6.47 -13.12
C SER A 177 -11.76 5.99 -12.32
N ILE A 178 -12.21 4.78 -12.65
CA ILE A 178 -13.13 3.99 -11.84
C ILE A 178 -12.39 2.77 -11.33
N THR A 179 -12.42 2.56 -10.02
CA THR A 179 -11.83 1.38 -9.38
C THR A 179 -12.91 0.58 -8.67
N GLN A 180 -13.00 -0.70 -8.99
CA GLN A 180 -13.80 -1.69 -8.28
C GLN A 180 -12.88 -2.52 -7.40
N SER A 181 -13.25 -2.69 -6.13
CA SER A 181 -12.57 -3.59 -5.20
C SER A 181 -13.58 -4.53 -4.57
N LEU A 182 -13.29 -5.82 -4.65
CA LEU A 182 -14.06 -6.88 -4.02
C LEU A 182 -13.12 -7.63 -3.07
N SER A 183 -13.57 -7.86 -1.84
CA SER A 183 -12.79 -8.62 -0.87
C SER A 183 -13.67 -9.54 -0.04
N ARG A 184 -13.09 -10.68 0.32
CA ARG A 184 -13.60 -11.58 1.34
C ARG A 184 -12.54 -11.72 2.43
N ASP A 185 -12.86 -11.30 3.64
CA ASP A 185 -11.94 -11.33 4.77
C ASP A 185 -12.56 -12.11 5.92
N SER A 186 -12.12 -13.37 6.08
CA SER A 186 -12.57 -14.29 7.14
C SER A 186 -11.51 -14.51 8.21
N ARG A 187 -10.50 -13.64 8.29
CA ARG A 187 -9.45 -13.71 9.31
C ARG A 187 -10.02 -13.42 10.68
N ASP A 188 -9.57 -14.18 11.67
CA ASP A 188 -9.98 -14.07 13.08
C ASP A 188 -9.48 -12.78 13.74
N HIS A 189 -8.30 -12.32 13.37
CA HIS A 189 -7.69 -11.11 13.93
C HIS A 189 -6.99 -10.28 12.84
N PRO A 190 -7.15 -8.94 12.82
CA PRO A 190 -6.58 -8.10 11.76
C PRO A 190 -5.05 -8.01 11.83
N GLU A 191 -4.44 -8.01 13.01
CA GLU A 191 -3.00 -7.77 13.21
C GLU A 191 -2.18 -9.05 13.24
N PHE A 192 -2.70 -10.08 13.89
CA PHE A 192 -2.08 -11.40 13.97
C PHE A 192 -3.12 -12.47 13.68
N PRO A 193 -3.49 -12.67 12.41
CA PRO A 193 -4.39 -13.74 12.03
C PRO A 193 -3.79 -15.10 12.35
N THR A 194 -4.60 -15.97 12.96
CA THR A 194 -4.22 -17.35 13.25
C THR A 194 -4.95 -18.35 12.36
N ILE A 195 -6.15 -18.00 11.91
CA ILE A 195 -6.99 -18.79 11.03
C ILE A 195 -7.76 -17.89 10.06
N GLY A 196 -8.15 -18.45 8.94
CA GLY A 196 -8.97 -17.78 7.93
C GLY A 196 -8.21 -17.38 6.69
N SER A 197 -8.84 -16.56 5.88
CA SER A 197 -8.28 -16.13 4.59
C SER A 197 -8.70 -14.70 4.25
N LEU A 198 -7.84 -14.04 3.48
CA LEU A 198 -8.15 -12.80 2.78
C LEU A 198 -8.05 -13.05 1.28
N MET A 199 -9.11 -12.76 0.55
CA MET A 199 -9.13 -12.72 -0.92
C MET A 199 -9.54 -11.32 -1.32
N ALA A 200 -8.73 -10.63 -2.08
CA ALA A 200 -9.03 -9.27 -2.55
C ALA A 200 -8.65 -9.12 -4.03
N ILE A 201 -9.57 -8.61 -4.80
CA ILE A 201 -9.34 -8.21 -6.18
C ILE A 201 -9.67 -6.73 -6.34
N SER A 202 -8.76 -5.99 -6.95
CA SER A 202 -8.95 -4.59 -7.32
C SER A 202 -8.77 -4.44 -8.83
N SER A 203 -9.74 -3.82 -9.47
CA SER A 203 -9.74 -3.58 -10.92
C SER A 203 -9.99 -2.10 -11.16
N SER A 204 -9.08 -1.43 -11.82
CA SER A 204 -9.16 0.00 -12.15
C SER A 204 -9.08 0.20 -13.65
N ILE A 205 -9.91 1.08 -14.16
CA ILE A 205 -9.87 1.60 -15.53
C ILE A 205 -9.68 3.10 -15.43
N SER A 206 -8.67 3.62 -16.08
CA SER A 206 -8.34 5.04 -16.18
C SER A 206 -8.36 5.49 -17.63
N GLY A 207 -8.86 6.70 -17.88
CA GLY A 207 -8.88 7.28 -19.21
C GLY A 207 -9.90 6.66 -20.16
N GLY A 208 -9.59 6.65 -21.45
CA GLY A 208 -10.50 6.19 -22.50
C GLY A 208 -11.83 6.95 -22.47
N PRO A 209 -12.97 6.25 -22.29
CA PRO A 209 -14.27 6.91 -22.26
C PRO A 209 -14.49 7.83 -21.05
N LEU A 210 -13.67 7.72 -20.00
CA LEU A 210 -13.76 8.58 -18.82
C LEU A 210 -13.07 9.93 -19.01
N GLY A 211 -12.25 10.06 -20.06
CA GLY A 211 -11.45 11.26 -20.33
C GLY A 211 -10.14 11.31 -19.56
N GLY A 212 -9.36 12.36 -19.76
CA GLY A 212 -8.00 12.48 -19.26
C GLY A 212 -6.99 11.99 -20.29
N ASN A 213 -5.73 11.83 -19.87
CA ASN A 213 -4.62 11.35 -20.70
C ASN A 213 -3.79 10.24 -20.03
N GLU A 214 -4.34 9.62 -18.99
CA GLU A 214 -3.76 8.43 -18.34
C GLU A 214 -4.62 7.21 -18.72
N ASP A 215 -4.30 6.58 -19.86
CA ASP A 215 -5.12 5.54 -20.49
C ASP A 215 -4.60 4.14 -20.18
N PHE A 216 -5.14 3.48 -19.16
CA PHE A 216 -4.76 2.11 -18.79
C PHE A 216 -5.86 1.39 -18.00
N HIS A 217 -5.74 0.07 -17.93
CA HIS A 217 -6.44 -0.74 -16.94
C HIS A 217 -5.43 -1.50 -16.07
N LYS A 218 -5.75 -1.64 -14.79
CA LYS A 218 -4.92 -2.28 -13.77
C LYS A 218 -5.73 -3.26 -12.96
N HIS A 219 -5.22 -4.46 -12.79
CA HIS A 219 -5.83 -5.50 -11.99
C HIS A 219 -4.82 -6.02 -10.97
N VAL A 220 -5.25 -6.16 -9.73
CA VAL A 220 -4.43 -6.72 -8.65
C VAL A 220 -5.25 -7.74 -7.89
N LEU A 221 -4.76 -8.96 -7.79
CA LEU A 221 -5.29 -10.04 -6.97
C LEU A 221 -4.35 -10.26 -5.78
N ASN A 222 -4.91 -10.27 -4.58
CA ASN A 222 -4.20 -10.59 -3.35
C ASN A 222 -4.93 -11.72 -2.63
N LEU A 223 -4.20 -12.79 -2.33
CA LEU A 223 -4.71 -13.98 -1.67
C LEU A 223 -3.83 -14.29 -0.46
N GLU A 224 -4.44 -14.49 0.69
CA GLU A 224 -3.74 -14.85 1.92
C GLU A 224 -4.50 -15.98 2.63
N TRP A 225 -3.75 -16.94 3.17
CA TRP A 225 -4.27 -18.03 3.98
C TRP A 225 -3.48 -18.13 5.26
N TYR A 226 -4.20 -18.35 6.35
CA TYR A 226 -3.64 -18.54 7.68
C TYR A 226 -4.13 -19.88 8.20
N THR A 227 -3.17 -20.77 8.45
CA THR A 227 -3.44 -22.15 8.87
C THR A 227 -2.74 -22.40 10.20
N PRO A 228 -3.49 -22.67 11.27
CA PRO A 228 -2.87 -23.09 12.52
C PRO A 228 -2.16 -24.42 12.30
N THR A 229 -0.99 -24.55 12.92
CA THR A 229 -0.18 -25.75 12.86
C THR A 229 -0.04 -26.36 14.27
N VAL A 230 1.11 -26.97 14.57
CA VAL A 230 1.36 -27.53 15.91
C VAL A 230 1.40 -26.40 16.94
N TRP A 231 0.79 -26.60 18.09
CA TRP A 231 0.65 -25.62 19.18
C TRP A 231 -0.05 -24.34 18.75
N LYS A 232 0.59 -23.18 19.00
CA LYS A 232 0.09 -21.85 18.61
C LYS A 232 0.77 -21.33 17.34
N PHE A 233 1.50 -22.16 16.61
CA PHE A 233 2.21 -21.73 15.41
C PHE A 233 1.25 -21.61 14.24
N VAL A 234 1.52 -20.65 13.37
CA VAL A 234 0.66 -20.32 12.22
C VAL A 234 1.50 -20.34 10.96
N LEU A 235 1.06 -21.09 9.96
CA LEU A 235 1.58 -20.99 8.60
C LEU A 235 0.72 -19.98 7.83
N MET A 236 1.34 -18.88 7.42
CA MET A 236 0.76 -17.91 6.52
C MET A 236 1.33 -18.16 5.12
N SER A 237 0.45 -18.19 4.14
CA SER A 237 0.81 -18.24 2.71
C SER A 237 0.10 -17.12 1.97
N SER A 238 0.79 -16.41 1.10
CA SER A 238 0.16 -15.38 0.28
C SER A 238 0.66 -15.41 -1.16
N VAL A 239 -0.24 -15.02 -2.07
CA VAL A 239 0.04 -14.85 -3.48
C VAL A 239 -0.52 -13.50 -3.91
N LYS A 240 0.32 -12.69 -4.53
CA LYS A 240 -0.07 -11.42 -5.14
C LYS A 240 0.24 -11.45 -6.63
N ILE A 241 -0.76 -11.15 -7.45
CA ILE A 241 -0.65 -11.08 -8.90
C ILE A 241 -1.15 -9.71 -9.34
N GLY A 242 -0.39 -9.05 -10.21
CA GLY A 242 -0.77 -7.75 -10.75
C GLY A 242 -0.55 -7.67 -12.24
N GLY A 243 -1.41 -6.94 -12.93
CA GLY A 243 -1.29 -6.66 -14.35
C GLY A 243 -1.78 -5.26 -14.68
N ILE A 244 -1.03 -4.56 -15.55
CA ILE A 244 -1.41 -3.26 -16.09
C ILE A 244 -1.23 -3.33 -17.61
N LYS A 245 -2.21 -2.81 -18.33
CA LYS A 245 -2.11 -2.66 -19.78
C LYS A 245 -2.65 -1.31 -20.19
N THR A 246 -1.94 -0.65 -21.12
CA THR A 246 -2.41 0.60 -21.69
C THR A 246 -3.60 0.36 -22.61
N LEU A 247 -4.56 1.25 -22.58
CA LEU A 247 -5.61 1.36 -23.58
C LEU A 247 -4.99 1.93 -24.88
N LYS A 248 -5.57 1.65 -26.01
CA LYS A 248 -5.14 2.30 -27.27
C LYS A 248 -5.58 3.75 -27.24
N SER A 249 -4.63 4.66 -27.45
CA SER A 249 -4.95 6.05 -27.76
C SER A 249 -5.67 6.15 -29.13
N ASN A 250 -6.48 7.20 -29.30
CA ASN A 250 -7.14 7.49 -30.57
C ASN A 250 -6.15 7.71 -31.73
N ASP A 251 -4.90 8.07 -31.44
CA ASP A 251 -3.83 8.32 -32.41
C ASP A 251 -3.03 7.07 -32.78
N GLY A 252 -3.44 5.89 -32.28
CA GLY A 252 -2.80 4.59 -32.61
C GLY A 252 -1.51 4.31 -31.85
N GLU A 253 -0.91 5.28 -31.17
CA GLU A 253 0.20 5.08 -30.26
C GLU A 253 -0.29 4.64 -28.89
N ARG A 254 0.42 3.68 -28.27
CA ARG A 254 0.13 3.28 -26.89
C ARG A 254 0.74 4.30 -25.96
N SER A 255 -0.09 4.92 -25.12
CA SER A 255 0.39 5.77 -24.04
C SER A 255 1.27 4.97 -23.08
N LEU A 256 2.26 5.60 -22.49
CA LEU A 256 3.07 4.96 -21.45
C LEU A 256 2.26 4.92 -20.15
N VAL A 257 2.23 3.76 -19.47
CA VAL A 257 1.64 3.69 -18.13
C VAL A 257 2.38 4.68 -17.22
N PRO A 258 1.69 5.57 -16.49
CA PRO A 258 2.34 6.46 -15.54
C PRO A 258 3.24 5.69 -14.57
N PHE A 259 4.45 6.15 -14.32
CA PHE A 259 5.44 5.40 -13.54
C PHE A 259 4.97 5.09 -12.11
N ASN A 260 4.19 5.96 -11.51
CA ASN A 260 3.61 5.78 -10.18
C ASN A 260 2.50 4.71 -10.13
N GLU A 261 2.00 4.26 -11.27
CA GLU A 261 1.05 3.13 -11.36
C GLU A 261 1.76 1.81 -11.65
N ARG A 262 3.00 1.85 -12.15
CA ARG A 262 3.77 0.64 -12.43
C ARG A 262 4.11 -0.12 -11.16
N PHE A 263 4.26 -1.42 -11.29
CA PHE A 263 4.74 -2.24 -10.18
C PHE A 263 6.24 -2.09 -10.01
N ILE A 264 6.66 -1.98 -8.75
CA ILE A 264 8.05 -2.04 -8.32
C ILE A 264 8.15 -3.00 -7.15
N MET A 265 9.32 -3.64 -6.95
CA MET A 265 9.52 -4.67 -5.94
C MET A 265 10.92 -4.59 -5.33
N GLY A 266 11.03 -5.04 -4.09
CA GLY A 266 12.30 -5.14 -3.34
C GLY A 266 12.17 -4.63 -1.91
N GLY A 267 13.11 -5.01 -1.07
CA GLY A 267 13.28 -4.52 0.28
C GLY A 267 12.14 -4.75 1.24
N SER A 268 11.92 -3.79 2.11
CA SER A 268 10.87 -3.81 3.12
C SER A 268 9.49 -3.42 2.59
N GLY A 269 9.41 -2.81 1.41
CA GLY A 269 8.18 -2.29 0.82
C GLY A 269 7.63 -1.02 1.50
N MET A 270 8.40 -0.43 2.41
CA MET A 270 7.95 0.75 3.18
C MET A 270 7.79 2.00 2.34
N VAL A 271 8.51 2.09 1.25
CA VAL A 271 8.57 3.33 0.46
C VAL A 271 7.46 3.39 -0.57
N TYR A 272 7.53 2.47 -1.47
CA TYR A 272 6.58 2.20 -2.54
C TYR A 272 6.85 0.78 -3.02
N GLY A 273 5.84 0.13 -3.51
CA GLY A 273 6.00 -1.12 -4.18
C GLY A 273 5.70 -2.33 -3.31
N ASN A 274 6.22 -3.44 -3.76
CA ASN A 274 5.94 -4.75 -3.15
C ASN A 274 7.20 -5.22 -2.44
N PRO A 275 7.12 -5.54 -1.14
CA PRO A 275 8.29 -6.01 -0.43
C PRO A 275 8.80 -7.33 -1.02
N LEU A 276 10.12 -7.49 -1.08
CA LEU A 276 10.81 -8.75 -1.26
C LEU A 276 12.04 -8.69 -0.35
N ARG A 277 11.89 -9.25 0.84
CA ARG A 277 12.91 -9.18 1.91
C ARG A 277 14.19 -9.90 1.48
N GLY A 278 15.34 -9.46 1.96
CA GLY A 278 16.64 -9.98 1.53
C GLY A 278 17.25 -9.27 0.31
N TYR A 279 16.55 -8.27 -0.24
CA TYR A 279 17.04 -7.41 -1.30
C TYR A 279 16.93 -5.93 -0.92
N GLU A 280 17.49 -5.04 -1.72
CA GLU A 280 17.31 -3.59 -1.55
C GLU A 280 15.94 -3.12 -2.03
N ASP A 281 15.51 -1.99 -1.47
CA ASP A 281 14.22 -1.39 -1.84
C ASP A 281 14.19 -1.06 -3.35
N ASN A 282 13.13 -1.52 -4.02
CA ASN A 282 12.83 -1.24 -5.43
C ASN A 282 13.91 -1.67 -6.44
N LYS A 283 14.75 -2.64 -6.10
CA LYS A 283 15.83 -3.15 -6.97
C LYS A 283 15.47 -4.42 -7.74
N ILE A 284 14.26 -4.92 -7.58
CA ILE A 284 13.78 -6.10 -8.31
C ILE A 284 12.84 -5.67 -9.43
N GLY A 285 13.11 -6.17 -10.63
CA GLY A 285 12.34 -5.83 -11.83
C GLY A 285 13.10 -4.94 -12.81
N PRO A 286 12.40 -4.27 -13.72
CA PRO A 286 13.02 -3.38 -14.71
C PRO A 286 13.70 -2.19 -14.05
N LEU A 287 15.01 -2.06 -14.29
CA LEU A 287 15.83 -0.95 -13.83
C LEU A 287 16.32 -0.13 -15.03
N THR A 288 16.50 1.16 -14.83
CA THR A 288 17.13 2.05 -15.78
C THR A 288 18.65 1.80 -15.83
N THR A 289 19.33 2.31 -16.83
CA THR A 289 20.80 2.24 -16.96
C THR A 289 21.53 2.87 -15.78
N SER A 290 20.92 3.82 -15.09
CA SER A 290 21.44 4.42 -13.86
C SER A 290 21.16 3.59 -12.59
N GLY A 291 20.49 2.42 -12.73
CA GLY A 291 20.14 1.54 -11.62
C GLY A 291 18.93 2.01 -10.79
N GLY A 292 18.21 3.03 -11.23
CA GLY A 292 16.94 3.44 -10.64
C GLY A 292 15.78 2.54 -11.09
N PRO A 293 14.68 2.42 -10.30
CA PRO A 293 13.54 1.61 -10.69
C PRO A 293 12.78 2.26 -11.84
N PHE A 294 12.55 1.49 -12.91
CA PHE A 294 11.65 1.88 -13.98
C PHE A 294 10.22 1.38 -13.72
N GLY A 295 10.12 0.25 -13.03
CA GLY A 295 8.86 -0.44 -12.78
C GLY A 295 8.33 -1.21 -13.97
N GLY A 296 7.34 -2.04 -13.74
CA GLY A 296 6.78 -2.93 -14.77
C GLY A 296 5.27 -3.02 -14.77
N ASN A 297 4.78 -3.76 -15.73
CA ASN A 297 3.35 -3.92 -16.02
C ASN A 297 2.76 -5.22 -15.47
N ALA A 298 3.59 -6.16 -15.10
CA ALA A 298 3.17 -7.43 -14.51
C ALA A 298 3.95 -7.70 -13.23
N LEU A 299 3.29 -8.32 -12.25
CA LEU A 299 3.84 -8.65 -10.96
C LEU A 299 3.35 -10.02 -10.51
N ILE A 300 4.27 -10.82 -10.00
CA ILE A 300 3.95 -12.02 -9.21
C ILE A 300 4.80 -11.99 -7.96
N LYS A 301 4.17 -12.22 -6.81
CA LYS A 301 4.85 -12.42 -5.53
C LYS A 301 4.19 -13.56 -4.77
N VAL A 302 5.00 -14.44 -4.22
CA VAL A 302 4.59 -15.52 -3.32
C VAL A 302 5.36 -15.36 -2.03
N THR A 303 4.67 -15.46 -0.89
CA THR A 303 5.26 -15.40 0.44
C THR A 303 4.74 -16.55 1.29
N SER A 304 5.62 -17.19 2.02
CA SER A 304 5.29 -18.13 3.07
C SER A 304 6.00 -17.73 4.36
N GLU A 305 5.25 -17.69 5.47
CA GLU A 305 5.78 -17.35 6.79
C GLU A 305 5.32 -18.38 7.81
N PHE A 306 6.26 -18.95 8.53
CA PHE A 306 6.00 -19.76 9.71
C PHE A 306 6.12 -18.86 10.93
N ARG A 307 4.99 -18.54 11.55
CA ARG A 307 4.86 -17.56 12.64
C ARG A 307 4.83 -18.26 13.98
N ILE A 308 5.62 -17.74 14.92
CA ILE A 308 5.83 -18.27 16.27
C ILE A 308 5.44 -17.16 17.25
N PRO A 309 4.25 -17.22 17.87
CA PRO A 309 3.82 -16.21 18.83
C PRO A 309 4.61 -16.35 20.13
N PHE A 310 5.13 -15.23 20.62
CA PHE A 310 5.84 -15.17 21.92
C PHE A 310 4.95 -14.54 22.99
N SER A 311 4.14 -13.54 22.63
CA SER A 311 3.21 -12.85 23.52
C SER A 311 1.98 -12.40 22.75
N GLU A 312 0.82 -12.41 23.42
CA GLU A 312 -0.46 -11.94 22.90
C GLU A 312 -0.76 -10.50 23.33
N ASN A 313 -0.18 -10.04 24.45
CA ASN A 313 -0.33 -8.69 24.93
C ASN A 313 0.96 -8.19 25.63
N PRO A 314 1.75 -7.29 25.02
CA PRO A 314 1.64 -6.84 23.63
C PRO A 314 1.85 -7.99 22.63
N VAL A 315 1.32 -7.84 21.41
CA VAL A 315 1.51 -8.84 20.36
C VAL A 315 2.95 -8.87 19.93
N VAL A 316 3.63 -10.00 20.16
CA VAL A 316 5.03 -10.26 19.76
C VAL A 316 5.12 -11.63 19.13
N TYR A 317 5.64 -11.68 17.91
CA TYR A 317 5.89 -12.95 17.23
C TYR A 317 7.17 -12.94 16.40
N GLY A 318 7.84 -14.06 16.37
CA GLY A 318 8.91 -14.36 15.43
C GLY A 318 8.38 -15.04 14.18
N MET A 319 9.16 -15.05 13.11
CA MET A 319 8.80 -15.77 11.89
C MET A 319 10.04 -16.27 11.15
N LEU A 320 9.87 -17.42 10.50
CA LEU A 320 10.71 -17.84 9.39
C LEU A 320 9.96 -17.51 8.11
N PHE A 321 10.62 -16.94 7.11
CA PHE A 321 9.96 -16.60 5.86
C PHE A 321 10.73 -17.12 4.65
N ALA A 322 9.98 -17.42 3.60
CA ALA A 322 10.47 -17.64 2.25
C ALA A 322 9.62 -16.84 1.28
N GLU A 323 10.27 -16.13 0.39
CA GLU A 323 9.61 -15.27 -0.60
C GLU A 323 10.18 -15.51 -1.99
N MET A 324 9.34 -15.37 -3.00
CA MET A 324 9.75 -15.28 -4.39
C MET A 324 8.85 -14.33 -5.16
N GLY A 325 9.44 -13.65 -6.13
CA GLY A 325 8.66 -12.74 -6.96
C GLY A 325 9.53 -12.00 -7.96
N ASN A 326 8.85 -11.34 -8.89
CA ASN A 326 9.48 -10.39 -9.80
C ASN A 326 8.43 -9.45 -10.41
N VAL A 327 8.92 -8.46 -11.12
CA VAL A 327 8.15 -7.51 -11.90
C VAL A 327 8.66 -7.54 -13.33
N TRP A 328 7.75 -7.59 -14.29
CA TRP A 328 8.06 -7.64 -15.72
C TRP A 328 7.46 -6.46 -16.47
N ILE A 329 8.08 -6.11 -17.57
CA ILE A 329 7.58 -5.15 -18.54
C ILE A 329 7.59 -5.75 -19.94
N GLU A 330 6.76 -5.24 -20.82
CA GLU A 330 6.68 -5.70 -22.22
C GLU A 330 8.03 -5.57 -22.95
N SER A 331 8.40 -6.59 -23.73
CA SER A 331 9.74 -6.67 -24.38
C SER A 331 10.06 -5.47 -25.26
N HIS A 332 9.07 -4.92 -25.97
CA HIS A 332 9.29 -3.74 -26.82
C HIS A 332 9.65 -2.47 -26.00
N LEU A 333 9.17 -2.37 -24.76
CA LEU A 333 9.55 -1.27 -23.85
C LEU A 333 10.94 -1.49 -23.24
N GLN A 334 11.32 -2.76 -23.00
CA GLN A 334 12.69 -3.08 -22.58
C GLN A 334 13.71 -2.62 -23.62
N GLU A 335 13.44 -2.88 -24.89
CA GLU A 335 14.30 -2.46 -26.01
C GLU A 335 14.27 -0.94 -26.19
N LYS A 336 13.08 -0.31 -26.20
CA LYS A 336 12.91 1.13 -26.38
C LYS A 336 13.67 1.96 -25.35
N PHE A 337 13.68 1.52 -24.09
CA PHE A 337 14.28 2.24 -22.97
C PHE A 337 15.59 1.63 -22.49
N ASN A 338 16.17 0.70 -23.24
CA ASN A 338 17.43 0.02 -22.92
C ASN A 338 17.46 -0.52 -21.48
N LEU A 339 16.38 -1.20 -21.08
CA LEU A 339 16.27 -1.78 -19.75
C LEU A 339 16.91 -3.17 -19.72
N ALA A 340 17.32 -3.62 -18.54
CA ALA A 340 17.80 -4.98 -18.35
C ALA A 340 16.76 -6.01 -18.80
N ARG A 341 17.17 -7.02 -19.55
CA ARG A 341 16.28 -8.11 -19.99
C ARG A 341 15.92 -9.01 -18.79
N ILE A 342 14.64 -9.22 -18.62
CA ILE A 342 14.09 -10.10 -17.59
C ILE A 342 13.35 -11.23 -18.29
N GLY A 343 13.77 -12.47 -18.02
CA GLY A 343 13.13 -13.65 -18.56
C GLY A 343 11.72 -13.87 -17.97
N PRO A 344 10.84 -14.59 -18.67
CA PRO A 344 9.43 -14.76 -18.25
C PRO A 344 9.26 -15.53 -16.94
N LEU A 345 10.23 -16.37 -16.56
CA LEU A 345 10.23 -17.15 -15.31
C LEU A 345 11.37 -16.76 -14.35
N ASP A 346 11.97 -15.58 -14.56
CA ASP A 346 13.04 -15.09 -13.68
C ASP A 346 12.43 -14.59 -12.36
N LEU A 347 12.21 -15.53 -11.42
CA LEU A 347 11.73 -15.24 -10.07
C LEU A 347 12.93 -15.06 -9.13
N LYS A 348 13.00 -13.92 -8.46
CA LYS A 348 14.00 -13.65 -7.42
C LYS A 348 13.50 -14.24 -6.10
N ARG A 349 14.39 -14.96 -5.39
CA ARG A 349 14.06 -15.78 -4.22
C ARG A 349 14.80 -15.29 -3.00
N SER A 350 14.15 -15.34 -1.87
CA SER A 350 14.78 -15.03 -0.59
C SER A 350 14.18 -15.87 0.53
N ALA A 351 14.96 -16.03 1.60
CA ALA A 351 14.50 -16.62 2.85
C ALA A 351 15.16 -15.93 4.03
N GLY A 352 14.57 -16.01 5.20
CA GLY A 352 15.15 -15.38 6.37
C GLY A 352 14.30 -15.53 7.62
N VAL A 353 14.66 -14.71 8.60
CA VAL A 353 13.99 -14.64 9.90
C VAL A 353 13.52 -13.23 10.17
N GLY A 354 12.45 -13.10 10.94
CA GLY A 354 11.94 -11.79 11.32
C GLY A 354 11.27 -11.83 12.69
N ILE A 355 11.11 -10.64 13.26
CA ILE A 355 10.37 -10.44 14.50
C ILE A 355 9.44 -9.24 14.34
N ARG A 356 8.28 -9.34 14.94
CA ARG A 356 7.27 -8.27 14.93
C ARG A 356 6.83 -7.98 16.36
N PHE A 357 6.71 -6.69 16.62
CA PHE A 357 6.17 -6.14 17.86
C PHE A 357 5.03 -5.20 17.52
N PHE A 358 3.94 -5.31 18.22
CA PHE A 358 2.87 -4.34 18.15
C PHE A 358 2.87 -3.48 19.41
N MET A 359 3.13 -2.19 19.23
CA MET A 359 3.09 -1.20 20.32
C MET A 359 1.89 -0.25 20.13
N PRO A 360 0.99 -0.13 21.10
CA PRO A 360 -0.24 0.65 20.95
C PRO A 360 -0.05 2.11 20.52
N MET A 361 1.07 2.73 20.89
CA MET A 361 1.36 4.14 20.56
C MET A 361 2.17 4.34 19.28
N ILE A 362 2.97 3.35 18.87
CA ILE A 362 3.93 3.45 17.76
C ILE A 362 3.44 2.64 16.55
N GLY A 363 2.55 1.67 16.79
CA GLY A 363 2.11 0.73 15.78
C GLY A 363 3.03 -0.48 15.68
N LYS A 364 3.13 -1.04 14.47
CA LYS A 364 3.90 -2.26 14.20
C LYS A 364 5.38 -1.94 13.99
N LEU A 365 6.23 -2.59 14.78
CA LEU A 365 7.67 -2.62 14.58
C LEU A 365 8.08 -3.96 14.01
N GLY A 366 8.95 -3.96 13.01
CA GLY A 366 9.43 -5.16 12.36
C GLY A 366 10.94 -5.10 12.13
N PHE A 367 11.59 -6.23 12.38
CA PHE A 367 13.00 -6.46 12.04
C PHE A 367 13.07 -7.74 11.22
N ASP A 368 13.65 -7.65 10.04
CA ASP A 368 13.87 -8.79 9.16
C ASP A 368 15.35 -8.93 8.83
N PHE A 369 15.80 -10.16 8.75
CA PHE A 369 17.13 -10.52 8.28
C PHE A 369 16.95 -11.60 7.21
N GLY A 370 17.10 -11.20 5.97
CA GLY A 370 16.84 -12.03 4.79
C GLY A 370 18.06 -12.25 3.94
N TYR A 371 18.14 -13.41 3.30
CA TYR A 371 19.16 -13.77 2.33
C TYR A 371 18.54 -13.80 0.93
N GLY A 372 19.07 -12.97 0.02
CA GLY A 372 18.73 -12.98 -1.40
C GLY A 372 19.59 -14.01 -2.14
N PHE A 373 18.94 -15.02 -2.76
CA PHE A 373 19.63 -16.12 -3.41
C PHE A 373 20.10 -15.80 -4.83
N ASP A 374 19.49 -14.79 -5.46
CA ASP A 374 19.69 -14.52 -6.87
C ASP A 374 20.61 -13.32 -7.06
N ASP A 375 21.46 -13.40 -8.10
CA ASP A 375 22.29 -12.30 -8.54
C ASP A 375 21.42 -11.21 -9.17
N ILE A 376 21.43 -10.02 -8.59
CA ILE A 376 20.77 -8.82 -9.14
C ILE A 376 21.79 -7.75 -9.54
N ASN A 377 23.06 -7.91 -9.16
CA ASN A 377 24.13 -6.98 -9.46
C ASN A 377 24.88 -7.33 -10.75
N GLY A 378 24.71 -8.57 -11.26
CA GLY A 378 25.39 -9.07 -12.44
C GLY A 378 26.84 -9.48 -12.20
N ASP A 379 27.22 -9.72 -10.95
CA ASP A 379 28.58 -10.13 -10.54
C ASP A 379 28.73 -11.65 -10.40
N GLY A 380 27.66 -12.41 -10.69
CA GLY A 380 27.63 -13.87 -10.59
C GLY A 380 27.52 -14.41 -9.17
N GLN A 381 27.30 -13.53 -8.18
CA GLN A 381 27.15 -13.91 -6.77
C GLN A 381 25.70 -13.72 -6.28
N PRO A 382 25.23 -14.51 -5.29
CA PRO A 382 23.99 -14.21 -4.61
C PRO A 382 24.04 -12.81 -3.98
N PHE A 383 22.91 -12.13 -3.92
CA PHE A 383 22.82 -10.81 -3.29
C PHE A 383 23.26 -10.82 -1.82
N GLY A 384 23.01 -11.95 -1.12
CA GLY A 384 23.47 -12.18 0.24
C GLY A 384 22.52 -11.65 1.31
N TRP A 385 23.06 -11.42 2.51
CA TRP A 385 22.28 -11.02 3.67
C TRP A 385 21.95 -9.54 3.67
N LYS A 386 20.69 -9.25 3.94
CA LYS A 386 20.17 -7.88 4.11
C LYS A 386 19.26 -7.80 5.33
N SER A 387 19.50 -6.79 6.18
CA SER A 387 18.59 -6.44 7.26
C SER A 387 17.62 -5.34 6.81
N SER A 388 16.40 -5.40 7.30
CA SER A 388 15.43 -4.32 7.13
C SER A 388 14.66 -4.07 8.41
N ILE A 389 14.31 -2.81 8.63
CA ILE A 389 13.55 -2.36 9.79
C ILE A 389 12.28 -1.71 9.29
N THR A 390 11.17 -2.06 9.90
CA THR A 390 9.85 -1.48 9.62
C THR A 390 9.34 -0.81 10.88
N ILE A 391 9.03 0.47 10.83
CA ILE A 391 8.51 1.24 11.97
C ILE A 391 7.26 2.01 11.55
N GLY A 392 6.18 1.89 12.32
CA GLY A 392 4.96 2.66 12.15
C GLY A 392 3.79 1.84 11.62
N GLN A 393 2.64 2.47 11.53
CA GLN A 393 1.46 1.90 10.89
C GLN A 393 1.65 1.94 9.37
N GLN A 394 1.44 0.81 8.71
CA GLN A 394 1.21 0.80 7.26
C GLN A 394 -0.21 1.33 7.03
N PHE A 395 -0.32 2.50 6.43
CA PHE A 395 -1.57 3.10 5.99
C PHE A 395 -1.88 2.72 4.54
#